data_8ef815ed4968d912330329612ae01562
#
_entry.id   8ef815ed4968d912330329612ae01562
#
_cell.length_a   1.000
_cell.length_b   1.000
_cell.length_c   1.000
_cell.angle_alpha   90.00
_cell.angle_beta   90.00
_cell.angle_gamma   90.00
#
_symmetry.space_group_name_H-M   'P 1'
#
loop_
_entity.id
_entity.type
_entity.pdbx_description
1 polymer ?
#
loop_
_entity_poly.entity_id
_entity_poly.type
_entity_poly.pdbx_seq_one_letter_code
_entity_poly.pdbx_strand_id
1 'polypeptide(L)'
;MPGDYAAPCWLLRQARQLLYPRRCPFCRRVLGFVPTCPECAERLEPLRRMPMRLKESEHYLGTLSGAAAPYRYTGCVRSAVLLAKYQGEPWTAVELGVEMARLLFGSEILMRGAEPTPQRVEGLSLGYDAIVPVPASSKKRGYNVPERMARPLAKAVGVPLAANALGRTRTGRHQAGLSLDERLVNVAGAFRVLEPDNVDGKRVLLVDDVITTGATAAACAQALLDAGAQSVFAVALATVEFDALPSRSQPIAETAEEDEKEIEKT
;
A
#
# COMPACT_ATOMS: atom_id res chain seq x y z
N MET A 1 1.11 -12.39 -22.25
CA MET A 1 1.71 -13.68 -21.87
C MET A 1 1.47 -13.86 -20.39
N PRO A 2 0.67 -14.81 -19.90
CA PRO A 2 0.58 -15.10 -18.49
C PRO A 2 1.89 -15.78 -18.11
N GLY A 3 2.68 -15.10 -17.27
CA GLY A 3 3.92 -15.65 -16.74
C GLY A 3 3.65 -16.95 -16.02
N ASP A 4 4.24 -17.99 -16.53
CA ASP A 4 4.27 -19.32 -15.99
C ASP A 4 4.67 -19.32 -14.51
N TYR A 5 3.67 -19.42 -13.65
CA TYR A 5 3.85 -20.18 -12.43
C TYR A 5 3.78 -21.66 -12.83
N ALA A 6 4.81 -22.14 -13.53
CA ALA A 6 5.02 -23.56 -13.69
C ALA A 6 4.95 -24.16 -12.29
N ALA A 7 3.91 -24.92 -12.06
CA ALA A 7 3.58 -25.49 -10.76
C ALA A 7 4.76 -26.36 -10.30
N PRO A 8 5.57 -25.97 -9.34
CA PRO A 8 6.28 -26.96 -8.59
C PRO A 8 5.19 -27.82 -7.98
N CYS A 9 5.34 -29.10 -8.09
CA CYS A 9 4.49 -30.14 -7.58
C CYS A 9 3.78 -29.65 -6.30
N TRP A 10 2.49 -29.85 -6.17
CA TRP A 10 1.70 -29.43 -4.98
C TRP A 10 2.36 -29.87 -3.66
N LEU A 11 3.10 -30.98 -3.67
CA LEU A 11 3.94 -31.48 -2.60
C LEU A 11 5.04 -30.47 -2.17
N LEU A 12 5.69 -29.79 -3.11
CA LEU A 12 6.69 -28.77 -2.81
C LEU A 12 6.06 -27.52 -2.18
N ARG A 13 4.82 -27.19 -2.59
CA ARG A 13 4.06 -26.10 -1.95
C ARG A 13 3.65 -26.45 -0.52
N GLN A 14 3.26 -27.70 -0.28
CA GLN A 14 2.95 -28.15 1.08
C GLN A 14 4.21 -28.30 1.95
N ALA A 15 5.31 -28.84 1.41
CA ALA A 15 6.59 -28.91 2.11
C ALA A 15 7.12 -27.51 2.48
N ARG A 16 6.98 -26.52 1.60
CA ARG A 16 7.31 -25.13 1.90
C ARG A 16 6.51 -24.58 3.07
N GLN A 17 5.24 -24.98 3.23
CA GLN A 17 4.39 -24.55 4.35
C GLN A 17 4.82 -25.13 5.69
N LEU A 18 5.43 -26.32 5.72
CA LEU A 18 6.02 -26.89 6.94
C LEU A 18 7.25 -26.10 7.40
N LEU A 19 8.05 -25.59 6.44
CA LEU A 19 9.24 -24.80 6.74
C LEU A 19 8.96 -23.31 6.93
N TYR A 20 8.03 -22.77 6.15
CA TYR A 20 7.65 -21.35 6.17
C TYR A 20 6.12 -21.22 6.17
N PRO A 21 5.48 -21.50 7.33
CA PRO A 21 4.04 -21.41 7.43
C PRO A 21 3.57 -19.97 7.25
N ARG A 22 2.43 -19.82 6.57
CA ARG A 22 1.75 -18.55 6.44
C ARG A 22 1.42 -17.97 7.82
N ARG A 23 1.77 -16.71 8.05
CA ARG A 23 1.56 -16.03 9.34
C ARG A 23 0.66 -14.82 9.19
N CYS A 24 -0.12 -14.57 10.23
CA CYS A 24 -0.90 -13.34 10.33
C CYS A 24 0.03 -12.12 10.33
N PRO A 25 -0.21 -11.10 9.48
CA PRO A 25 0.62 -9.91 9.44
C PRO A 25 0.54 -9.07 10.72
N PHE A 26 -0.53 -9.23 11.52
CA PHE A 26 -0.77 -8.42 12.72
C PHE A 26 -0.31 -9.07 14.03
N CYS A 27 -0.44 -10.39 14.19
CA CYS A 27 -0.08 -11.09 15.45
C CYS A 27 0.95 -12.21 15.27
N ARG A 28 1.42 -12.46 14.04
CA ARG A 28 2.43 -13.48 13.70
C ARG A 28 2.01 -14.94 13.90
N ARG A 29 0.79 -15.20 14.37
CA ARG A 29 0.27 -16.55 14.50
C ARG A 29 0.20 -17.25 13.15
N VAL A 30 0.50 -18.55 13.15
CA VAL A 30 0.35 -19.38 11.94
C VAL A 30 -1.12 -19.46 11.55
N LEU A 31 -1.43 -19.10 10.33
CA LEU A 31 -2.80 -19.11 9.78
C LEU A 31 -3.16 -20.41 9.07
N GLY A 32 -2.18 -21.13 8.53
CA GLY A 32 -2.44 -22.31 7.73
C GLY A 32 -3.39 -21.99 6.56
N PHE A 33 -4.56 -22.61 6.57
CA PHE A 33 -5.56 -22.49 5.51
C PHE A 33 -6.72 -21.51 5.84
N VAL A 34 -6.63 -20.77 6.96
CA VAL A 34 -7.64 -19.79 7.34
C VAL A 34 -7.38 -18.48 6.58
N PRO A 35 -8.37 -17.90 5.86
CA PRO A 35 -8.16 -16.70 5.05
C PRO A 35 -7.76 -15.48 5.88
N THR A 36 -8.35 -15.31 7.07
CA THR A 36 -8.10 -14.20 7.99
C THR A 36 -7.93 -14.72 9.42
N CYS A 37 -7.17 -13.99 10.24
CA CYS A 37 -6.97 -14.35 11.64
C CYS A 37 -8.20 -13.97 12.48
N PRO A 38 -8.94 -14.92 13.07
CA PRO A 38 -10.13 -14.60 13.84
C PRO A 38 -9.83 -13.74 15.08
N GLU A 39 -8.71 -13.97 15.74
CA GLU A 39 -8.32 -13.18 16.92
C GLU A 39 -7.92 -11.74 16.60
N CYS A 40 -7.37 -11.52 15.40
CA CYS A 40 -7.08 -10.17 14.99
C CYS A 40 -8.31 -9.40 14.51
N ALA A 41 -9.40 -10.08 14.13
CA ALA A 41 -10.63 -9.42 13.72
C ALA A 41 -11.14 -8.46 14.80
N GLU A 42 -11.24 -8.92 16.05
CA GLU A 42 -11.66 -8.10 17.20
C GLU A 42 -10.67 -6.98 17.52
N ARG A 43 -9.37 -7.27 17.45
CA ARG A 43 -8.32 -6.27 17.73
C ARG A 43 -8.20 -5.18 16.67
N LEU A 44 -8.57 -5.48 15.44
CA LEU A 44 -8.54 -4.55 14.32
C LEU A 44 -9.79 -3.68 14.25
N GLU A 45 -10.92 -4.12 14.80
CA GLU A 45 -12.18 -3.38 14.73
C GLU A 45 -12.07 -1.94 15.27
N PRO A 46 -11.48 -1.68 16.46
CA PRO A 46 -11.31 -0.31 16.94
C PRO A 46 -10.37 0.54 16.09
N LEU A 47 -9.52 -0.09 15.26
CA LEU A 47 -8.56 0.60 14.38
C LEU A 47 -9.15 0.87 12.99
N ARG A 48 -10.36 0.37 12.70
CA ARG A 48 -11.05 0.62 11.43
C ARG A 48 -11.50 2.06 11.32
N ARG A 49 -11.49 2.54 10.09
CA ARG A 49 -12.01 3.86 9.73
C ARG A 49 -13.36 3.71 9.01
N MET A 50 -14.32 4.50 9.44
CA MET A 50 -15.60 4.67 8.73
C MET A 50 -15.97 6.16 8.79
N PRO A 51 -16.09 6.83 7.66
CA PRO A 51 -15.85 6.35 6.29
C PRO A 51 -14.35 6.13 6.01
N MET A 52 -14.05 5.17 5.12
CA MET A 52 -12.66 4.89 4.70
C MET A 52 -12.08 6.00 3.82
N ARG A 53 -12.92 6.80 3.16
CA ARG A 53 -12.48 7.94 2.34
C ARG A 53 -11.81 9.00 3.21
N LEU A 54 -10.66 9.48 2.75
CA LEU A 54 -9.92 10.54 3.42
C LEU A 54 -10.54 11.90 3.11
N LYS A 55 -10.45 12.82 4.07
CA LYS A 55 -10.96 14.19 3.94
C LYS A 55 -9.82 15.14 3.58
N GLU A 56 -10.11 16.11 2.74
CA GLU A 56 -9.17 17.19 2.38
C GLU A 56 -8.84 18.10 3.55
N SER A 57 -9.70 18.18 4.57
CA SER A 57 -9.42 18.90 5.82
C SER A 57 -8.33 18.25 6.67
N GLU A 58 -8.12 16.94 6.51
CA GLU A 58 -7.18 16.14 7.29
C GLU A 58 -5.92 15.76 6.47
N HIS A 59 -6.02 15.80 5.13
CA HIS A 59 -4.96 15.32 4.24
C HIS A 59 -4.77 16.23 3.03
N TYR A 60 -3.52 16.42 2.63
CA TYR A 60 -3.19 17.08 1.37
C TYR A 60 -3.40 16.10 0.21
N LEU A 61 -4.54 16.20 -0.45
CA LEU A 61 -4.88 15.32 -1.57
C LEU A 61 -4.40 15.87 -2.92
N GLY A 62 -4.12 17.17 -3.02
CA GLY A 62 -3.61 17.80 -4.25
C GLY A 62 -4.53 17.55 -5.43
N THR A 63 -4.00 16.94 -6.48
CA THR A 63 -4.71 16.61 -7.72
C THR A 63 -5.36 15.23 -7.72
N LEU A 64 -5.32 14.50 -6.60
CA LEU A 64 -6.03 13.23 -6.46
C LEU A 64 -7.54 13.44 -6.59
N SER A 65 -8.23 12.55 -7.28
CA SER A 65 -9.71 12.49 -7.29
C SER A 65 -10.28 12.01 -5.95
N GLY A 66 -9.43 11.59 -5.05
CA GLY A 66 -9.70 11.18 -3.68
C GLY A 66 -8.71 10.13 -3.19
N ALA A 67 -8.85 9.79 -1.91
CA ALA A 67 -8.06 8.73 -1.30
C ALA A 67 -8.87 7.94 -0.28
N ALA A 68 -8.46 6.70 0.01
CA ALA A 68 -9.11 5.85 1.01
C ALA A 68 -8.09 4.98 1.75
N ALA A 69 -8.36 4.75 3.04
CA ALA A 69 -7.62 3.82 3.87
C ALA A 69 -8.54 3.18 4.91
N PRO A 70 -8.54 1.83 5.05
CA PRO A 70 -9.45 1.14 5.96
C PRO A 70 -9.05 1.23 7.43
N TYR A 71 -7.80 1.57 7.74
CA TYR A 71 -7.29 1.57 9.11
C TYR A 71 -6.63 2.90 9.53
N ARG A 72 -6.60 3.12 10.85
CA ARG A 72 -5.70 4.08 11.49
C ARG A 72 -4.29 3.49 11.57
N TYR A 73 -3.27 4.31 11.30
CA TYR A 73 -1.87 3.90 11.39
C TYR A 73 -1.39 3.93 12.85
N THR A 74 -1.83 2.94 13.63
CA THR A 74 -1.49 2.80 15.06
C THR A 74 -1.52 1.33 15.48
N GLY A 75 -1.01 1.03 16.66
CA GLY A 75 -1.06 -0.30 17.26
C GLY A 75 -0.54 -1.42 16.35
N CYS A 76 -1.28 -2.53 16.26
CA CYS A 76 -0.87 -3.69 15.47
C CYS A 76 -0.86 -3.43 13.94
N VAL A 77 -1.60 -2.42 13.44
CA VAL A 77 -1.56 -2.04 12.02
C VAL A 77 -0.22 -1.39 11.70
N ARG A 78 0.26 -0.46 12.55
CA ARG A 78 1.58 0.15 12.42
C ARG A 78 2.69 -0.91 12.48
N SER A 79 2.64 -1.80 13.46
CA SER A 79 3.61 -2.90 13.60
C SER A 79 3.65 -3.80 12.35
N ALA A 80 2.49 -4.10 11.75
CA ALA A 80 2.42 -4.92 10.52
C ALA A 80 3.06 -4.23 9.31
N VAL A 81 2.87 -2.92 9.15
CA VAL A 81 3.51 -2.15 8.08
C VAL A 81 5.03 -2.09 8.27
N LEU A 82 5.50 -1.85 9.51
CA LEU A 82 6.93 -1.83 9.82
C LEU A 82 7.57 -3.21 9.58
N LEU A 83 6.89 -4.29 9.95
CA LEU A 83 7.30 -5.65 9.66
C LEU A 83 7.49 -5.87 8.16
N ALA A 84 6.51 -5.47 7.34
CA ALA A 84 6.60 -5.55 5.89
C ALA A 84 7.74 -4.68 5.31
N LYS A 85 8.07 -3.56 5.96
CA LYS A 85 9.13 -2.65 5.52
C LYS A 85 10.54 -3.13 5.88
N TYR A 86 10.75 -3.65 7.09
CA TYR A 86 12.10 -3.75 7.66
C TYR A 86 12.58 -5.17 8.00
N GLN A 87 11.69 -6.13 8.14
CA GLN A 87 12.10 -7.50 8.54
C GLN A 87 12.30 -8.49 7.38
N GLY A 88 12.41 -8.01 6.14
CA GLY A 88 12.71 -8.86 4.99
C GLY A 88 11.62 -9.86 4.61
N GLU A 89 10.37 -9.62 5.03
CA GLU A 89 9.23 -10.50 4.78
C GLU A 89 8.27 -9.97 3.72
N PRO A 90 8.56 -10.13 2.43
CA PRO A 90 7.70 -9.61 1.35
C PRO A 90 6.29 -10.21 1.37
N TRP A 91 6.10 -11.40 1.98
CA TRP A 91 4.80 -12.05 2.11
C TRP A 91 3.86 -11.31 3.05
N THR A 92 4.39 -10.64 4.07
CA THR A 92 3.59 -9.77 4.95
C THR A 92 2.90 -8.67 4.14
N ALA A 93 3.61 -8.04 3.20
CA ALA A 93 3.02 -7.03 2.32
C ALA A 93 1.90 -7.61 1.43
N VAL A 94 2.05 -8.85 0.94
CA VAL A 94 0.97 -9.53 0.18
C VAL A 94 -0.26 -9.76 1.04
N GLU A 95 -0.09 -10.24 2.28
CA GLU A 95 -1.20 -10.43 3.23
C GLU A 95 -1.92 -9.11 3.55
N LEU A 96 -1.17 -8.01 3.72
CA LEU A 96 -1.75 -6.69 3.91
C LEU A 96 -2.55 -6.22 2.67
N GLY A 97 -2.07 -6.52 1.48
CA GLY A 97 -2.80 -6.27 0.24
C GLY A 97 -4.07 -7.11 0.09
N VAL A 98 -4.08 -8.35 0.57
CA VAL A 98 -5.29 -9.19 0.63
C VAL A 98 -6.31 -8.56 1.57
N GLU A 99 -5.88 -8.07 2.72
CA GLU A 99 -6.76 -7.37 3.67
C GLU A 99 -7.33 -6.08 3.07
N MET A 100 -6.52 -5.31 2.33
CA MET A 100 -7.01 -4.14 1.58
C MET A 100 -8.06 -4.54 0.53
N ALA A 101 -7.84 -5.60 -0.23
CA ALA A 101 -8.79 -6.08 -1.23
C ALA A 101 -10.13 -6.45 -0.60
N ARG A 102 -10.10 -7.10 0.55
CA ARG A 102 -11.29 -7.47 1.32
C ARG A 102 -12.06 -6.25 1.82
N LEU A 103 -11.37 -5.27 2.41
CA LEU A 103 -12.02 -4.13 3.07
C LEU A 103 -12.44 -3.04 2.10
N LEU A 104 -11.57 -2.64 1.17
CA LEU A 104 -11.82 -1.53 0.26
C LEU A 104 -12.77 -1.91 -0.88
N PHE A 105 -12.71 -3.16 -1.33
CA PHE A 105 -13.46 -3.61 -2.51
C PHE A 105 -14.48 -4.72 -2.22
N GLY A 106 -14.56 -5.21 -0.97
CA GLY A 106 -15.48 -6.29 -0.62
C GLY A 106 -15.12 -7.63 -1.26
N SER A 107 -13.87 -7.82 -1.69
CA SER A 107 -13.45 -9.05 -2.34
C SER A 107 -13.51 -10.24 -1.39
N GLU A 108 -14.15 -11.33 -1.81
CA GLU A 108 -14.05 -12.61 -1.13
C GLU A 108 -12.65 -13.18 -1.26
N ILE A 109 -12.16 -13.82 -0.19
CA ILE A 109 -10.83 -14.41 -0.16
C ILE A 109 -10.97 -15.94 -0.19
N LEU A 110 -10.63 -16.54 -1.33
CA LEU A 110 -10.55 -17.99 -1.43
C LEU A 110 -9.14 -18.48 -1.15
N MET A 111 -9.06 -19.60 -0.45
CA MET A 111 -7.78 -20.27 -0.21
C MET A 111 -7.46 -21.21 -1.37
N ARG A 112 -6.37 -20.93 -2.10
CA ARG A 112 -5.81 -21.86 -3.09
C ARG A 112 -4.58 -22.53 -2.48
N GLY A 113 -4.81 -23.69 -1.85
CA GLY A 113 -3.83 -24.24 -0.91
C GLY A 113 -3.70 -23.27 0.27
N ALA A 114 -2.49 -22.83 0.58
CA ALA A 114 -2.27 -21.86 1.64
C ALA A 114 -2.12 -20.41 1.14
N GLU A 115 -2.42 -20.13 -0.12
CA GLU A 115 -2.35 -18.78 -0.68
C GLU A 115 -3.74 -18.13 -0.65
N PRO A 116 -3.93 -17.04 0.12
CA PRO A 116 -5.18 -16.28 0.07
C PRO A 116 -5.26 -15.55 -1.26
N THR A 117 -6.31 -15.84 -2.00
CA THR A 117 -6.52 -15.29 -3.34
C THR A 117 -7.81 -14.47 -3.35
N PRO A 118 -7.72 -13.13 -3.46
CA PRO A 118 -8.89 -12.31 -3.65
C PRO A 118 -9.61 -12.69 -4.94
N GLN A 119 -10.93 -12.78 -4.87
CA GLN A 119 -11.77 -13.01 -6.04
C GLN A 119 -12.08 -11.67 -6.70
N ARG A 120 -12.21 -11.70 -8.02
CA ARG A 120 -12.65 -10.52 -8.76
C ARG A 120 -14.06 -10.14 -8.30
N VAL A 121 -14.25 -8.87 -7.98
CA VAL A 121 -15.56 -8.36 -7.60
C VAL A 121 -16.37 -8.10 -8.87
N GLU A 122 -17.41 -8.88 -9.07
CA GLU A 122 -18.30 -8.74 -10.21
C GLU A 122 -19.26 -7.55 -10.02
N GLY A 123 -19.62 -6.88 -11.09
CA GLY A 123 -20.53 -5.74 -11.06
C GLY A 123 -19.97 -4.45 -10.49
N LEU A 124 -18.75 -4.47 -9.96
CA LEU A 124 -18.09 -3.28 -9.47
C LEU A 124 -17.35 -2.60 -10.64
N SER A 125 -18.06 -1.76 -11.38
CA SER A 125 -17.42 -0.82 -12.32
C SER A 125 -16.72 0.27 -11.51
N LEU A 126 -15.56 -0.08 -10.93
CA LEU A 126 -14.76 0.87 -10.13
C LEU A 126 -14.20 2.01 -10.99
N GLY A 127 -14.33 1.89 -12.30
CA GLY A 127 -13.89 2.92 -13.22
C GLY A 127 -12.36 3.11 -13.23
N TYR A 128 -11.58 2.10 -12.82
CA TYR A 128 -10.12 2.10 -12.95
C TYR A 128 -9.68 1.24 -14.13
N ASP A 129 -8.59 1.67 -14.78
CA ASP A 129 -8.03 1.03 -15.97
C ASP A 129 -6.64 0.45 -15.69
N ALA A 130 -5.96 0.92 -14.64
CA ALA A 130 -4.65 0.43 -14.23
C ALA A 130 -4.43 0.62 -12.72
N ILE A 131 -3.60 -0.25 -12.12
CA ILE A 131 -3.09 -0.07 -10.76
C ILE A 131 -1.60 0.28 -10.85
N VAL A 132 -1.20 1.32 -10.14
CA VAL A 132 0.17 1.80 -10.07
C VAL A 132 0.61 1.85 -8.61
N PRO A 133 1.70 1.16 -8.21
CA PRO A 133 2.23 1.29 -6.86
C PRO A 133 3.11 2.53 -6.72
N VAL A 134 3.10 3.16 -5.55
CA VAL A 134 4.07 4.18 -5.17
C VAL A 134 5.47 3.55 -5.17
N PRO A 135 6.50 4.18 -5.80
CA PRO A 135 7.84 3.64 -5.83
C PRO A 135 8.49 3.60 -4.45
N ALA A 136 9.25 2.54 -4.16
CA ALA A 136 9.96 2.39 -2.89
C ALA A 136 10.90 3.56 -2.60
N SER A 137 10.94 4.00 -1.33
CA SER A 137 11.87 5.04 -0.86
C SER A 137 13.32 4.55 -0.78
N SER A 138 13.53 3.26 -0.59
CA SER A 138 14.86 2.64 -0.46
C SER A 138 15.01 1.41 -1.35
N LYS A 139 16.15 1.33 -2.05
CA LYS A 139 16.54 0.15 -2.84
C LYS A 139 17.14 -0.97 -1.97
N LYS A 140 17.57 -0.67 -0.74
CA LYS A 140 18.23 -1.63 0.16
C LYS A 140 17.35 -2.82 0.50
N ARG A 141 16.02 -2.64 0.50
CA ARG A 141 15.05 -3.67 0.87
C ARG A 141 14.93 -4.81 -0.16
N GLY A 142 15.28 -4.58 -1.43
CA GLY A 142 15.17 -5.57 -2.51
C GLY A 142 13.74 -5.80 -3.02
N TYR A 143 12.72 -5.18 -2.44
CA TYR A 143 11.33 -5.21 -2.91
C TYR A 143 10.57 -3.92 -2.56
N ASN A 144 9.49 -3.68 -3.29
CA ASN A 144 8.57 -2.56 -3.06
C ASN A 144 7.33 -3.03 -2.29
N VAL A 145 7.07 -2.50 -1.09
CA VAL A 145 5.92 -2.88 -0.27
C VAL A 145 4.60 -2.51 -0.96
N PRO A 146 4.37 -1.27 -1.44
CA PRO A 146 3.19 -0.92 -2.23
C PRO A 146 2.96 -1.84 -3.43
N GLU A 147 4.01 -2.24 -4.16
CA GLU A 147 3.88 -3.18 -5.29
C GLU A 147 3.37 -4.55 -4.83
N ARG A 148 3.92 -5.08 -3.73
CA ARG A 148 3.48 -6.37 -3.20
C ARG A 148 2.02 -6.32 -2.74
N MET A 149 1.60 -5.20 -2.14
CA MET A 149 0.21 -4.96 -1.73
C MET A 149 -0.72 -4.79 -2.94
N ALA A 150 -0.25 -4.16 -4.01
CA ALA A 150 -1.03 -3.92 -5.22
C ALA A 150 -1.38 -5.21 -6.00
N ARG A 151 -0.60 -6.28 -5.87
CA ARG A 151 -0.85 -7.55 -6.58
C ARG A 151 -2.20 -8.20 -6.24
N PRO A 152 -2.57 -8.38 -4.96
CA PRO A 152 -3.91 -8.87 -4.59
C PRO A 152 -5.02 -7.91 -5.02
N LEU A 153 -4.80 -6.59 -4.93
CA LEU A 153 -5.76 -5.58 -5.38
C LEU A 153 -6.03 -5.69 -6.89
N ALA A 154 -5.00 -5.90 -7.70
CA ALA A 154 -5.14 -6.10 -9.14
C ALA A 154 -6.05 -7.30 -9.48
N LYS A 155 -5.95 -8.39 -8.71
CA LYS A 155 -6.85 -9.53 -8.85
C LYS A 155 -8.29 -9.20 -8.45
N ALA A 156 -8.48 -8.51 -7.32
CA ALA A 156 -9.80 -8.13 -6.81
C ALA A 156 -10.53 -7.16 -7.77
N VAL A 157 -9.84 -6.16 -8.27
CA VAL A 157 -10.39 -5.14 -9.17
C VAL A 157 -10.47 -5.65 -10.61
N GLY A 158 -9.61 -6.60 -10.99
CA GLY A 158 -9.59 -7.17 -12.34
C GLY A 158 -8.94 -6.26 -13.38
N VAL A 159 -8.01 -5.39 -12.98
CA VAL A 159 -7.26 -4.50 -13.87
C VAL A 159 -5.76 -4.78 -13.82
N PRO A 160 -4.99 -4.42 -14.86
CA PRO A 160 -3.56 -4.67 -14.91
C PRO A 160 -2.78 -3.90 -13.84
N LEU A 161 -1.73 -4.54 -13.32
CA LEU A 161 -0.74 -3.92 -12.45
C LEU A 161 0.41 -3.36 -13.28
N ALA A 162 0.52 -2.04 -13.36
CA ALA A 162 1.62 -1.33 -13.99
C ALA A 162 2.74 -1.05 -12.96
N ALA A 163 3.45 -2.11 -12.56
CA ALA A 163 4.40 -2.09 -11.45
C ALA A 163 5.57 -1.12 -11.64
N ASN A 164 5.97 -0.87 -12.90
CA ASN A 164 7.11 -0.02 -13.25
C ASN A 164 6.70 1.33 -13.84
N ALA A 165 5.39 1.65 -13.87
CA ALA A 165 4.91 2.88 -14.50
C ALA A 165 5.48 4.14 -13.84
N LEU A 166 5.70 4.13 -12.52
CA LEU A 166 6.31 5.22 -11.76
C LEU A 166 7.71 4.88 -11.27
N GLY A 167 8.62 5.87 -11.35
CA GLY A 167 9.95 5.80 -10.76
C GLY A 167 10.27 7.04 -9.92
N ARG A 168 11.20 6.91 -8.97
CA ARG A 168 11.76 8.05 -8.25
C ARG A 168 12.87 8.71 -9.07
N THR A 169 12.84 10.04 -9.12
CA THR A 169 13.99 10.83 -9.56
C THR A 169 15.02 10.91 -8.42
N ARG A 170 16.29 11.20 -8.73
CA ARG A 170 17.37 11.25 -7.72
C ARG A 170 17.37 12.52 -6.85
N THR A 171 16.44 13.42 -7.04
CA THR A 171 16.49 14.79 -6.49
C THR A 171 15.86 14.99 -5.11
N GLY A 172 15.27 13.96 -4.48
CA GLY A 172 14.70 14.10 -3.14
C GLY A 172 15.70 13.75 -2.03
N ARG A 173 16.21 14.74 -1.28
CA ARG A 173 16.89 14.49 0.01
C ARG A 173 15.81 14.22 1.07
N HIS A 174 15.83 13.02 1.64
CA HIS A 174 15.13 12.78 2.90
C HIS A 174 15.87 13.54 4.01
N GLN A 175 15.22 14.57 4.55
CA GLN A 175 15.60 15.17 5.81
C GLN A 175 14.44 15.00 6.79
N ALA A 176 14.75 14.46 7.97
CA ALA A 176 13.84 14.36 9.08
C ALA A 176 13.42 15.77 9.58
N GLY A 177 12.22 15.90 10.14
CA GLY A 177 11.77 17.14 10.78
C GLY A 177 11.27 18.24 9.84
N LEU A 178 10.99 17.93 8.56
CA LEU A 178 10.48 18.92 7.61
C LEU A 178 8.99 19.27 7.86
N SER A 179 8.66 20.56 7.72
CA SER A 179 7.29 21.06 7.69
C SER A 179 6.50 20.50 6.49
N LEU A 180 5.16 20.67 6.49
CA LEU A 180 4.32 20.22 5.37
C LEU A 180 4.75 20.88 4.06
N ASP A 181 5.07 22.18 4.05
CA ASP A 181 5.50 22.90 2.86
C ASP A 181 6.85 22.38 2.36
N GLU A 182 7.80 22.15 3.24
CA GLU A 182 9.11 21.58 2.87
C GLU A 182 8.96 20.16 2.33
N ARG A 183 8.06 19.35 2.88
CA ARG A 183 7.73 18.02 2.33
C ARG A 183 7.06 18.13 0.96
N LEU A 184 6.13 19.06 0.76
CA LEU A 184 5.51 19.31 -0.54
C LEU A 184 6.53 19.75 -1.59
N VAL A 185 7.44 20.65 -1.24
CA VAL A 185 8.53 21.10 -2.12
C VAL A 185 9.51 19.97 -2.40
N ASN A 186 9.90 19.18 -1.39
CA ASN A 186 10.82 18.05 -1.56
C ASN A 186 10.27 16.89 -2.38
N VAL A 187 8.96 16.73 -2.42
CA VAL A 187 8.33 15.68 -3.25
C VAL A 187 7.87 16.18 -4.62
N ALA A 188 7.83 17.51 -4.83
CA ALA A 188 7.59 18.07 -6.15
C ALA A 188 8.74 17.66 -7.11
N GLY A 189 8.39 16.98 -8.20
CA GLY A 189 9.38 16.45 -9.14
C GLY A 189 10.18 15.22 -8.65
N ALA A 190 9.85 14.67 -7.46
CA ALA A 190 10.50 13.46 -6.95
C ALA A 190 10.09 12.18 -7.70
N PHE A 191 9.04 12.24 -8.50
CA PHE A 191 8.52 11.11 -9.26
C PHE A 191 8.44 11.44 -10.74
N ARG A 192 8.58 10.41 -11.57
CA ARG A 192 8.38 10.50 -13.03
C ARG A 192 7.74 9.22 -13.54
N VAL A 193 6.96 9.33 -14.60
CA VAL A 193 6.44 8.16 -15.32
C VAL A 193 7.56 7.59 -16.18
N LEU A 194 7.72 6.26 -16.12
CA LEU A 194 8.71 5.50 -16.88
C LEU A 194 8.08 4.78 -18.07
N GLU A 195 6.81 4.43 -17.97
CA GLU A 195 6.04 3.70 -18.97
C GLU A 195 4.73 4.47 -19.28
N PRO A 196 4.77 5.56 -20.10
CA PRO A 196 3.61 6.40 -20.37
C PRO A 196 2.41 5.64 -20.94
N ASP A 197 2.63 4.67 -21.83
CA ASP A 197 1.58 3.86 -22.45
C ASP A 197 0.72 3.08 -21.43
N ASN A 198 1.28 2.85 -20.25
CA ASN A 198 0.57 2.19 -19.17
C ASN A 198 -0.35 3.11 -18.36
N VAL A 199 -0.28 4.43 -18.58
CA VAL A 199 -1.03 5.43 -17.81
C VAL A 199 -1.79 6.44 -18.65
N ASP A 200 -1.38 6.71 -19.88
CA ASP A 200 -2.02 7.68 -20.76
C ASP A 200 -3.49 7.35 -21.02
N GLY A 201 -4.37 8.33 -20.86
CA GLY A 201 -5.82 8.21 -20.96
C GLY A 201 -6.49 7.35 -19.89
N LYS A 202 -5.75 6.81 -18.89
CA LYS A 202 -6.27 5.84 -17.92
C LYS A 202 -6.67 6.49 -16.59
N ARG A 203 -7.69 5.90 -15.97
CA ARG A 203 -8.06 6.15 -14.59
C ARG A 203 -7.23 5.23 -13.71
N VAL A 204 -6.33 5.81 -12.94
CA VAL A 204 -5.30 5.09 -12.19
C VAL A 204 -5.72 4.90 -10.73
N LEU A 205 -5.60 3.68 -10.22
CA LEU A 205 -5.62 3.37 -8.79
C LEU A 205 -4.18 3.35 -8.28
N LEU A 206 -3.79 4.39 -7.54
CA LEU A 206 -2.47 4.50 -6.92
C LEU A 206 -2.47 3.76 -5.57
N VAL A 207 -1.49 2.89 -5.35
CA VAL A 207 -1.39 2.07 -4.12
C VAL A 207 -0.18 2.47 -3.31
N ASP A 208 -0.40 2.77 -2.03
CA ASP A 208 0.64 3.00 -1.03
C ASP A 208 0.44 2.09 0.19
N ASP A 209 1.41 2.04 1.09
CA ASP A 209 1.25 1.32 2.37
C ASP A 209 0.59 2.20 3.44
N VAL A 210 1.00 3.46 3.56
CA VAL A 210 0.46 4.44 4.52
C VAL A 210 0.36 5.82 3.87
N ILE A 211 -0.81 6.44 3.96
CA ILE A 211 -0.98 7.85 3.66
C ILE A 211 -0.88 8.62 4.99
N THR A 212 0.21 9.39 5.14
CA THR A 212 0.36 10.32 6.26
C THR A 212 -0.27 11.67 5.93
N THR A 213 0.48 12.66 5.54
CA THR A 213 -0.05 13.95 5.09
C THR A 213 -0.68 13.92 3.70
N GLY A 214 -0.44 12.88 2.90
CA GLY A 214 -0.88 12.78 1.51
C GLY A 214 0.11 13.33 0.48
N ALA A 215 1.16 14.05 0.90
CA ALA A 215 2.10 14.72 -0.01
C ALA A 215 2.75 13.76 -1.04
N THR A 216 3.15 12.57 -0.63
CA THR A 216 3.72 11.56 -1.54
C THR A 216 2.71 11.10 -2.59
N ALA A 217 1.48 10.80 -2.16
CA ALA A 217 0.42 10.36 -3.06
C ALA A 217 0.04 11.47 -4.06
N ALA A 218 -0.04 12.72 -3.60
CA ALA A 218 -0.31 13.88 -4.44
C ALA A 218 0.80 14.13 -5.47
N ALA A 219 2.08 14.00 -5.07
CA ALA A 219 3.20 14.15 -6.02
C ALA A 219 3.25 13.02 -7.06
N CYS A 220 2.93 11.77 -6.67
CA CYS A 220 2.77 10.67 -7.61
C CYS A 220 1.61 10.92 -8.58
N ALA A 221 0.46 11.41 -8.07
CA ALA A 221 -0.70 11.74 -8.86
C ALA A 221 -0.37 12.84 -9.89
N GLN A 222 0.32 13.89 -9.47
CA GLN A 222 0.74 14.96 -10.38
C GLN A 222 1.59 14.40 -11.54
N ALA A 223 2.60 13.58 -11.23
CA ALA A 223 3.44 12.97 -12.26
C ALA A 223 2.65 12.06 -13.23
N LEU A 224 1.62 11.35 -12.73
CA LEU A 224 0.75 10.53 -13.57
C LEU A 224 -0.16 11.38 -14.46
N LEU A 225 -0.74 12.46 -13.94
CA LEU A 225 -1.58 13.39 -14.70
C LEU A 225 -0.77 14.14 -15.76
N ASP A 226 0.45 14.58 -15.43
CA ASP A 226 1.38 15.21 -16.39
C ASP A 226 1.76 14.27 -17.54
N ALA A 227 1.69 12.95 -17.31
CA ALA A 227 1.91 11.91 -18.32
C ALA A 227 0.62 11.43 -19.01
N GLY A 228 -0.48 12.17 -18.86
CA GLY A 228 -1.74 11.92 -19.59
C GLY A 228 -2.76 11.04 -18.86
N ALA A 229 -2.55 10.65 -17.60
CA ALA A 229 -3.58 9.93 -16.84
C ALA A 229 -4.85 10.78 -16.73
N GLN A 230 -6.02 10.16 -16.91
CA GLN A 230 -7.31 10.85 -16.83
C GLN A 230 -7.67 11.26 -15.40
N SER A 231 -7.40 10.40 -14.45
CA SER A 231 -7.61 10.65 -13.02
C SER A 231 -6.80 9.68 -12.18
N VAL A 232 -6.52 10.08 -10.94
CA VAL A 232 -5.78 9.25 -9.97
C VAL A 232 -6.53 9.22 -8.65
N PHE A 233 -6.86 8.03 -8.18
CA PHE A 233 -7.40 7.79 -6.84
C PHE A 233 -6.38 6.99 -6.03
N ALA A 234 -6.10 7.40 -4.79
CA ALA A 234 -5.12 6.71 -3.96
C ALA A 234 -5.77 5.78 -2.95
N VAL A 235 -5.15 4.62 -2.71
CA VAL A 235 -5.51 3.71 -1.62
C VAL A 235 -4.28 3.31 -0.83
N ALA A 236 -4.44 3.21 0.48
CA ALA A 236 -3.41 2.68 1.37
C ALA A 236 -4.03 1.73 2.40
N LEU A 237 -3.20 0.94 3.09
CA LEU A 237 -3.68 0.11 4.20
C LEU A 237 -4.15 0.98 5.36
N ALA A 238 -3.41 2.04 5.66
CA ALA A 238 -3.67 2.87 6.82
C ALA A 238 -3.37 4.36 6.55
N THR A 239 -3.91 5.19 7.40
CA THR A 239 -3.62 6.62 7.42
C THR A 239 -3.38 7.12 8.83
N VAL A 240 -2.59 8.18 8.95
CA VAL A 240 -2.49 8.98 10.18
C VAL A 240 -3.66 9.95 10.18
N GLU A 241 -4.40 10.02 11.27
CA GLU A 241 -5.46 11.00 11.44
C GLU A 241 -4.89 12.27 12.10
N PHE A 242 -5.27 13.41 11.55
CA PHE A 242 -4.98 14.70 12.11
C PHE A 242 -6.32 15.37 12.42
N ASP A 243 -6.42 16.07 13.56
CA ASP A 243 -7.61 16.91 13.87
C ASP A 243 -7.78 18.04 12.85
N ALA A 244 -6.63 18.53 12.32
CA ALA A 244 -6.52 19.41 11.16
C ALA A 244 -5.17 19.14 10.49
N LEU A 245 -5.02 19.51 9.20
CA LEU A 245 -3.71 19.48 8.57
C LEU A 245 -2.73 20.31 9.41
N PRO A 246 -1.52 19.79 9.71
CA PRO A 246 -0.50 20.58 10.39
C PRO A 246 -0.32 21.90 9.66
N SER A 247 -0.21 23.00 10.41
CA SER A 247 0.06 24.29 9.80
C SER A 247 1.33 24.22 8.97
N ARG A 248 1.34 24.92 7.82
CA ARG A 248 2.45 24.85 6.85
C ARG A 248 3.83 25.09 7.46
N SER A 249 3.89 25.83 8.58
CA SER A 249 5.11 26.19 9.29
C SER A 249 5.50 25.26 10.46
N GLN A 250 4.67 24.29 10.84
CA GLN A 250 4.99 23.39 11.96
C GLN A 250 5.70 22.12 11.47
N PRO A 251 6.80 21.71 12.13
CA PRO A 251 7.41 20.41 11.85
C PRO A 251 6.41 19.29 12.16
N ILE A 252 6.28 18.36 11.24
CA ILE A 252 5.47 17.15 11.47
C ILE A 252 6.28 16.29 12.43
N ALA A 253 5.74 16.04 13.63
CA ALA A 253 6.39 15.22 14.62
C ALA A 253 6.83 13.86 14.01
N GLU A 254 8.06 13.47 14.32
CA GLU A 254 8.79 12.30 13.78
C GLU A 254 8.20 10.97 14.28
N THR A 255 6.96 10.68 13.97
CA THR A 255 6.36 9.40 14.36
C THR A 255 6.85 8.20 13.53
N ALA A 256 7.62 8.44 12.45
CA ALA A 256 8.10 7.37 11.56
C ALA A 256 9.61 7.07 11.65
N GLU A 257 10.43 7.97 12.17
CA GLU A 257 11.90 7.82 12.16
C GLU A 257 12.50 7.43 13.52
N GLU A 258 11.82 7.72 14.62
CA GLU A 258 12.21 7.17 15.93
C GLU A 258 12.13 5.65 15.93
N ASP A 259 11.25 5.08 15.12
CA ASP A 259 11.02 3.66 14.99
C ASP A 259 12.08 2.92 14.17
N GLU A 260 12.75 3.58 13.21
CA GLU A 260 13.87 2.98 12.47
C GLU A 260 15.05 2.72 13.41
N LYS A 261 15.29 3.60 14.38
CA LYS A 261 16.41 3.50 15.33
C LYS A 261 16.17 2.50 16.46
N GLU A 262 14.90 2.23 16.80
CA GLU A 262 14.56 1.28 17.85
C GLU A 262 14.60 -0.18 17.35
N ILE A 263 14.30 -0.39 16.07
CA ILE A 263 14.33 -1.72 15.44
C ILE A 263 15.76 -2.14 15.04
N GLU A 264 16.66 -1.22 14.75
CA GLU A 264 18.09 -1.52 14.49
C GLU A 264 18.86 -1.91 15.78
N LYS A 265 18.30 -1.70 16.95
CA LYS A 265 18.92 -1.99 18.25
C LYS A 265 18.43 -3.28 18.93
N THR A 266 17.47 -4.00 18.31
CA THR A 266 16.92 -5.27 18.81
C THR A 266 17.20 -6.40 17.82
#